data_90a1ff869a532229c2ce8fd91b540715
#
_entry.id   90a1ff869a532229c2ce8fd91b540715
#
_cell.length_a   1.000
_cell.length_b   1.000
_cell.length_c   1.000
_cell.angle_alpha   90.00
_cell.angle_beta   90.00
_cell.angle_gamma   90.00
#
_symmetry.space_group_name_H-M   'P 1'
#
loop_
_entity.id
_entity.type
_entity.pdbx_description
1 polymer ?
#
loop_
_entity_poly.entity_id
_entity_poly.type
_entity_poly.pdbx_seq_one_letter_code
_entity_poly.pdbx_strand_id
1 'polypeptide(L)'
;MMLAEDRVQARMSWCVDHAETQIHLERYLTRLDLPRDRLFVTTERATFESWLGRRLRSSIGGAYWFNAKNGHHYILINLPRIDLSRPGALEVVVAEELVHMRDRLDGDLRRHAKHGYDRIAVRVSELTGVSLDDIRAALLPVKRRPARVLYACPGCGTEFARQRRGRWSCGRCAPHFDARFVLQLVSA
;
A
#
# COMPACT_ATOMS: atom_id res chain seq x y z
N MET A 1 33.21 -9.03 -17.08
CA MET A 1 33.72 -9.08 -15.69
C MET A 1 33.07 -7.90 -14.98
N MET A 2 31.94 -8.12 -14.30
CA MET A 2 31.27 -7.09 -13.46
C MET A 2 32.19 -6.74 -12.31
N LEU A 3 32.46 -5.45 -12.10
CA LEU A 3 33.27 -4.94 -11.02
C LEU A 3 32.68 -5.33 -9.66
N ALA A 4 33.53 -5.52 -8.65
CA ALA A 4 33.14 -5.93 -7.30
C ALA A 4 32.13 -4.95 -6.66
N GLU A 5 32.16 -3.68 -7.04
CA GLU A 5 31.25 -2.63 -6.62
C GLU A 5 29.79 -2.88 -7.08
N ASP A 6 29.58 -3.37 -8.31
CA ASP A 6 28.23 -3.73 -8.79
C ASP A 6 27.61 -4.87 -7.99
N ARG A 7 28.41 -5.81 -7.50
CA ARG A 7 27.95 -6.90 -6.65
C ARG A 7 27.63 -6.47 -5.22
N VAL A 8 28.32 -5.48 -4.67
CA VAL A 8 28.04 -4.90 -3.35
C VAL A 8 26.76 -4.06 -3.42
N GLN A 9 26.59 -3.26 -4.47
CA GLN A 9 25.39 -2.47 -4.72
C GLN A 9 24.17 -3.38 -4.91
N ALA A 10 24.28 -4.47 -5.65
CA ALA A 10 23.21 -5.47 -5.83
C ALA A 10 22.88 -6.24 -4.54
N ARG A 11 23.86 -6.44 -3.65
CA ARG A 11 23.65 -7.12 -2.36
C ARG A 11 22.88 -6.30 -1.34
N MET A 12 22.81 -4.97 -1.48
CA MET A 12 22.16 -4.06 -0.54
C MET A 12 20.84 -3.47 -1.06
N SER A 13 20.41 -3.84 -2.26
CA SER A 13 19.22 -3.25 -2.91
C SER A 13 17.90 -3.53 -2.19
N TRP A 14 17.84 -4.51 -1.30
CA TRP A 14 16.69 -4.86 -0.48
C TRP A 14 16.82 -4.40 0.98
N CYS A 15 17.94 -3.81 1.39
CA CYS A 15 18.12 -3.24 2.72
C CYS A 15 17.50 -1.86 2.80
N VAL A 16 16.83 -1.57 3.91
CA VAL A 16 16.19 -0.28 4.20
C VAL A 16 16.64 0.27 5.54
N ASP A 17 16.69 1.60 5.68
CA ASP A 17 17.17 2.26 6.91
C ASP A 17 16.17 2.14 8.09
N HIS A 18 14.92 1.79 7.84
CA HIS A 18 13.91 1.62 8.89
C HIS A 18 14.06 0.23 9.56
N ALA A 19 14.61 0.19 10.76
CA ALA A 19 15.02 -1.03 11.45
C ALA A 19 13.90 -2.08 11.57
N GLU A 20 12.70 -1.69 11.98
CA GLU A 20 11.57 -2.61 12.11
C GLU A 20 11.13 -3.20 10.75
N THR A 21 11.14 -2.38 9.69
CA THR A 21 10.89 -2.88 8.33
C THR A 21 11.94 -3.91 7.93
N GLN A 22 13.21 -3.63 8.21
CA GLN A 22 14.32 -4.54 7.89
C GLN A 22 14.17 -5.88 8.61
N ILE A 23 13.81 -5.88 9.88
CA ILE A 23 13.56 -7.10 10.66
C ILE A 23 12.44 -7.96 10.02
N HIS A 24 11.34 -7.34 9.63
CA HIS A 24 10.25 -8.06 8.98
C HIS A 24 10.64 -8.57 7.58
N LEU A 25 11.38 -7.77 6.79
CA LEU A 25 11.91 -8.19 5.49
C LEU A 25 12.78 -9.44 5.64
N GLU A 26 13.77 -9.42 6.53
CA GLU A 26 14.67 -10.56 6.75
C GLU A 26 13.92 -11.83 7.16
N ARG A 27 12.97 -11.68 8.11
CA ARG A 27 12.13 -12.77 8.58
C ARG A 27 11.35 -13.43 7.46
N TYR A 28 10.63 -12.63 6.66
CA TYR A 28 9.72 -13.17 5.66
C TYR A 28 10.39 -13.52 4.33
N LEU A 29 11.49 -12.88 3.96
CA LEU A 29 12.34 -13.35 2.86
C LEU A 29 12.84 -14.78 3.13
N THR A 30 13.25 -15.06 4.36
CA THR A 30 13.71 -16.40 4.77
C THR A 30 12.56 -17.40 4.84
N ARG A 31 11.42 -17.04 5.48
CA ARG A 31 10.25 -17.95 5.61
C ARG A 31 9.61 -18.32 4.29
N LEU A 32 9.62 -17.41 3.31
CA LEU A 32 9.05 -17.60 1.99
C LEU A 32 10.09 -18.10 0.97
N ASP A 33 11.31 -18.35 1.38
CA ASP A 33 12.43 -18.75 0.50
C ASP A 33 12.52 -17.86 -0.75
N LEU A 34 12.64 -16.54 -0.54
CA LEU A 34 12.65 -15.55 -1.61
C LEU A 34 14.07 -15.15 -1.98
N PRO A 35 14.40 -15.09 -3.28
CA PRO A 35 15.72 -14.63 -3.75
C PRO A 35 15.91 -13.14 -3.46
N ARG A 36 17.13 -12.76 -3.06
CA ARG A 36 17.49 -11.38 -2.70
C ARG A 36 18.26 -10.66 -3.80
N ASP A 37 18.87 -11.40 -4.71
CA ASP A 37 19.77 -10.91 -5.76
C ASP A 37 19.11 -10.01 -6.80
N ARG A 38 17.77 -10.12 -6.96
CA ARG A 38 16.96 -9.33 -7.89
C ARG A 38 15.86 -8.54 -7.19
N LEU A 39 15.96 -8.35 -5.88
CA LEU A 39 14.99 -7.64 -5.08
C LEU A 39 15.48 -6.23 -4.75
N PHE A 40 14.62 -5.25 -4.99
CA PHE A 40 14.81 -3.84 -4.66
C PHE A 40 13.68 -3.40 -3.73
N VAL A 41 14.02 -2.93 -2.55
CA VAL A 41 13.05 -2.44 -1.57
C VAL A 41 13.34 -0.99 -1.23
N THR A 42 12.30 -0.19 -1.05
CA THR A 42 12.42 1.18 -0.58
C THR A 42 11.26 1.56 0.33
N THR A 43 11.53 2.45 1.28
CA THR A 43 10.50 3.13 2.07
C THR A 43 10.11 4.49 1.46
N GLU A 44 10.80 4.90 0.40
CA GLU A 44 10.59 6.16 -0.26
C GLU A 44 9.74 6.01 -1.52
N ARG A 45 8.57 6.62 -1.48
CA ARG A 45 7.63 6.61 -2.59
C ARG A 45 8.21 7.20 -3.89
N ALA A 46 9.00 8.27 -3.79
CA ALA A 46 9.58 8.92 -4.96
C ALA A 46 10.56 8.00 -5.69
N THR A 47 11.38 7.26 -4.94
CA THR A 47 12.30 6.25 -5.45
C THR A 47 11.55 5.13 -6.17
N PHE A 48 10.48 4.60 -5.56
CA PHE A 48 9.68 3.56 -6.21
C PHE A 48 8.96 4.07 -7.48
N GLU A 49 8.41 5.29 -7.45
CA GLU A 49 7.78 5.92 -8.63
C GLU A 49 8.80 6.12 -9.79
N SER A 50 10.06 6.40 -9.47
CA SER A 50 11.12 6.50 -10.48
C SER A 50 11.42 5.15 -11.15
N TRP A 51 11.44 4.06 -10.38
CA TRP A 51 11.58 2.70 -10.92
C TRP A 51 10.40 2.31 -11.82
N LEU A 52 9.19 2.70 -11.41
CA LEU A 52 7.94 2.37 -12.09
C LEU A 52 7.69 3.21 -13.36
N GLY A 53 8.34 4.38 -13.47
CA GLY A 53 8.12 5.35 -14.54
C GLY A 53 6.75 6.04 -14.50
N ARG A 54 6.02 5.94 -13.37
CA ARG A 54 4.69 6.57 -13.20
C ARG A 54 4.38 6.83 -11.73
N ARG A 55 3.44 7.76 -11.49
CA ARG A 55 2.96 8.05 -10.12
C ARG A 55 2.00 6.98 -9.61
N LEU A 56 2.09 6.70 -8.32
CA LEU A 56 1.15 5.85 -7.59
C LEU A 56 -0.05 6.64 -7.05
N ARG A 57 -1.14 5.92 -6.76
CA ARG A 57 -2.24 6.49 -5.98
C ARG A 57 -1.74 6.91 -4.59
N SER A 58 -2.28 8.01 -4.08
CA SER A 58 -1.80 8.62 -2.82
C SER A 58 -2.08 7.78 -1.57
N SER A 59 -2.95 6.78 -1.64
CA SER A 59 -3.40 5.96 -0.50
C SER A 59 -2.63 4.65 -0.33
N ILE A 60 -1.64 4.35 -1.17
CA ILE A 60 -0.94 3.06 -1.15
C ILE A 60 0.00 2.99 0.04
N GLY A 61 -0.17 1.98 0.91
CA GLY A 61 0.71 1.64 2.05
C GLY A 61 1.87 0.74 1.64
N GLY A 62 1.61 -0.25 0.79
CA GLY A 62 2.60 -1.13 0.17
C GLY A 62 2.38 -1.24 -1.33
N ALA A 63 3.37 -1.66 -2.08
CA ALA A 63 3.25 -1.98 -3.48
C ALA A 63 4.36 -2.94 -3.93
N TYR A 64 3.97 -3.98 -4.65
CA TYR A 64 4.87 -4.87 -5.36
C TYR A 64 4.76 -4.66 -6.87
N TRP A 65 5.90 -4.69 -7.56
CA TRP A 65 5.98 -4.64 -9.01
C TRP A 65 7.10 -5.54 -9.53
N PHE A 66 6.80 -6.33 -10.56
CA PHE A 66 7.79 -7.12 -11.30
C PHE A 66 8.04 -6.50 -12.67
N ASN A 67 9.29 -6.23 -12.98
CA ASN A 67 9.70 -5.74 -14.29
C ASN A 67 10.16 -6.92 -15.17
N ALA A 68 9.32 -7.30 -16.11
CA ALA A 68 9.59 -8.43 -17.00
C ALA A 68 10.79 -8.20 -17.95
N LYS A 69 11.21 -6.94 -18.17
CA LYS A 69 12.34 -6.63 -19.06
C LYS A 69 13.69 -7.00 -18.44
N ASN A 70 13.84 -6.81 -17.14
CA ASN A 70 15.11 -7.08 -16.42
C ASN A 70 15.00 -8.20 -15.39
N GLY A 71 13.80 -8.75 -15.16
CA GLY A 71 13.56 -9.82 -14.19
C GLY A 71 13.66 -9.39 -12.74
N HIS A 72 13.60 -8.08 -12.45
CA HIS A 72 13.72 -7.55 -11.09
C HIS A 72 12.36 -7.39 -10.41
N HIS A 73 12.36 -7.56 -9.10
CA HIS A 73 11.25 -7.36 -8.20
C HIS A 73 11.45 -6.07 -7.41
N TYR A 74 10.43 -5.24 -7.34
CA TYR A 74 10.45 -3.94 -6.67
C TYR A 74 9.35 -3.89 -5.62
N ILE A 75 9.70 -3.47 -4.41
CA ILE A 75 8.77 -3.34 -3.27
C ILE A 75 8.87 -1.94 -2.69
N LEU A 76 7.72 -1.33 -2.46
CA LEU A 76 7.55 -0.12 -1.67
C LEU A 76 6.90 -0.46 -0.33
N ILE A 77 7.48 -0.02 0.77
CA ILE A 77 6.86 0.04 2.10
C ILE A 77 6.68 1.52 2.45
N ASN A 78 5.50 2.07 2.16
CA ASN A 78 5.22 3.50 2.27
C ASN A 78 4.83 3.88 3.71
N LEU A 79 5.81 3.94 4.61
CA LEU A 79 5.64 4.17 6.04
C LEU A 79 4.64 5.30 6.37
N PRO A 80 4.67 6.47 5.71
CA PRO A 80 3.68 7.51 5.97
C PRO A 80 2.23 7.13 5.67
N ARG A 81 1.94 5.96 5.15
CA ARG A 81 0.59 5.46 4.80
C ARG A 81 0.19 4.24 5.60
N ILE A 82 1.07 3.74 6.43
CA ILE A 82 0.82 2.64 7.36
C ILE A 82 0.48 3.25 8.73
N ASP A 83 -0.54 2.73 9.36
CA ASP A 83 -0.89 3.13 10.74
C ASP A 83 0.01 2.40 11.73
N LEU A 84 1.19 2.95 11.98
CA LEU A 84 2.17 2.37 12.91
C LEU A 84 1.70 2.33 14.36
N SER A 85 0.59 2.99 14.72
CA SER A 85 -0.01 2.86 16.04
C SER A 85 -0.79 1.55 16.21
N ARG A 86 -1.09 0.86 15.12
CA ARG A 86 -1.74 -0.45 15.15
C ARG A 86 -0.70 -1.57 15.26
N PRO A 87 -0.79 -2.43 16.28
CA PRO A 87 0.08 -3.58 16.39
C PRO A 87 0.04 -4.44 15.11
N GLY A 88 1.20 -4.83 14.60
CA GLY A 88 1.33 -5.69 13.43
C GLY A 88 1.05 -5.04 12.06
N ALA A 89 0.65 -3.76 12.00
CA ALA A 89 0.31 -3.14 10.72
C ALA A 89 1.48 -3.10 9.73
N LEU A 90 2.67 -2.77 10.21
CA LEU A 90 3.88 -2.79 9.39
C LEU A 90 4.24 -4.21 8.94
N GLU A 91 4.17 -5.16 9.84
CA GLU A 91 4.41 -6.58 9.57
C GLU A 91 3.48 -7.12 8.49
N VAL A 92 2.19 -6.83 8.59
CA VAL A 92 1.17 -7.22 7.61
C VAL A 92 1.50 -6.66 6.22
N VAL A 93 1.84 -5.36 6.11
CA VAL A 93 2.16 -4.75 4.81
C VAL A 93 3.43 -5.37 4.22
N VAL A 94 4.48 -5.57 5.01
CA VAL A 94 5.71 -6.23 4.53
C VAL A 94 5.43 -7.66 4.07
N ALA A 95 4.68 -8.43 4.85
CA ALA A 95 4.32 -9.81 4.50
C ALA A 95 3.46 -9.87 3.22
N GLU A 96 2.50 -8.93 3.05
CA GLU A 96 1.64 -8.87 1.86
C GLU A 96 2.46 -8.68 0.58
N GLU A 97 3.39 -7.72 0.56
CA GLU A 97 4.21 -7.45 -0.62
C GLU A 97 5.15 -8.61 -0.96
N LEU A 98 5.67 -9.30 0.04
CA LEU A 98 6.50 -10.50 -0.15
C LEU A 98 5.69 -11.73 -0.60
N VAL A 99 4.45 -11.87 -0.14
CA VAL A 99 3.51 -12.90 -0.65
C VAL A 99 3.19 -12.65 -2.12
N HIS A 100 3.02 -11.38 -2.55
CA HIS A 100 2.87 -11.05 -3.98
C HIS A 100 4.10 -11.47 -4.79
N MET A 101 5.32 -11.26 -4.25
CA MET A 101 6.53 -11.74 -4.90
C MET A 101 6.57 -13.27 -4.99
N ARG A 102 6.21 -13.98 -3.92
CA ARG A 102 6.16 -15.46 -3.91
C ARG A 102 5.17 -16.00 -4.94
N ASP A 103 3.95 -15.42 -4.99
CA ASP A 103 2.95 -15.78 -5.98
C ASP A 103 3.49 -15.61 -7.41
N ARG A 104 4.18 -14.50 -7.66
CA ARG A 104 4.79 -14.24 -8.97
C ARG A 104 5.83 -15.30 -9.34
N LEU A 105 6.67 -15.71 -8.40
CA LEU A 105 7.69 -16.73 -8.60
C LEU A 105 7.08 -18.12 -8.82
N ASP A 106 5.96 -18.41 -8.14
CA ASP A 106 5.20 -19.66 -8.30
C ASP A 106 4.36 -19.70 -9.60
N GLY A 107 4.37 -18.61 -10.38
CA GLY A 107 3.57 -18.51 -11.61
C GLY A 107 2.09 -18.21 -11.36
N ASP A 108 1.69 -17.88 -10.14
CA ASP A 108 0.33 -17.50 -9.81
C ASP A 108 0.06 -16.02 -10.13
N LEU A 109 -0.46 -15.77 -11.32
CA LEU A 109 -0.73 -14.43 -11.85
C LEU A 109 -2.20 -14.01 -11.71
N ARG A 110 -2.99 -14.73 -10.93
CA ARG A 110 -4.41 -14.40 -10.71
C ARG A 110 -4.53 -13.00 -10.10
N ARG A 111 -5.48 -12.22 -10.61
CA ARG A 111 -5.75 -10.87 -10.09
C ARG A 111 -6.27 -10.93 -8.66
N HIS A 112 -5.78 -10.04 -7.82
CA HIS A 112 -6.27 -9.82 -6.48
C HIS A 112 -7.45 -8.83 -6.53
N ALA A 113 -8.62 -9.26 -6.07
CA ALA A 113 -9.85 -8.49 -6.21
C ALA A 113 -9.99 -7.42 -5.11
N LYS A 114 -9.59 -7.73 -3.87
CA LYS A 114 -9.71 -6.84 -2.72
C LYS A 114 -8.62 -7.16 -1.69
N HIS A 115 -7.69 -6.25 -1.46
CA HIS A 115 -6.74 -6.35 -0.36
C HIS A 115 -7.45 -6.60 0.97
N GLY A 116 -6.93 -7.54 1.76
CA GLY A 116 -7.50 -7.94 3.04
C GLY A 116 -8.71 -8.88 2.97
N TYR A 117 -9.24 -9.21 1.79
CA TYR A 117 -10.42 -10.07 1.62
C TYR A 117 -10.21 -11.22 0.62
N ASP A 118 -9.02 -11.40 0.15
CA ASP A 118 -8.67 -12.42 -0.84
C ASP A 118 -7.71 -13.47 -0.28
N ARG A 119 -7.27 -14.37 -1.14
CA ARG A 119 -6.32 -15.44 -0.79
C ARG A 119 -4.97 -14.92 -0.27
N ILE A 120 -4.57 -13.69 -0.65
CA ILE A 120 -3.34 -13.09 -0.13
C ILE A 120 -3.51 -12.82 1.36
N ALA A 121 -4.64 -12.25 1.79
CA ALA A 121 -4.91 -12.03 3.20
C ALA A 121 -4.89 -13.33 4.02
N VAL A 122 -5.44 -14.43 3.47
CA VAL A 122 -5.38 -15.75 4.11
C VAL A 122 -3.91 -16.19 4.29
N ARG A 123 -3.10 -16.12 3.24
CA ARG A 123 -1.67 -16.47 3.29
C ARG A 123 -0.89 -15.57 4.25
N VAL A 124 -1.19 -14.28 4.28
CA VAL A 124 -0.58 -13.33 5.24
C VAL A 124 -0.98 -13.70 6.66
N SER A 125 -2.25 -14.06 6.91
CA SER A 125 -2.71 -14.53 8.22
C SER A 125 -1.97 -15.81 8.66
N GLU A 126 -1.83 -16.79 7.81
CA GLU A 126 -1.08 -18.03 8.06
C GLU A 126 0.41 -17.75 8.31
N LEU A 127 0.98 -16.81 7.59
CA LEU A 127 2.39 -16.44 7.70
C LEU A 127 2.72 -15.64 8.96
N THR A 128 1.85 -14.70 9.34
CA THR A 128 2.09 -13.74 10.43
C THR A 128 1.43 -14.15 11.75
N GLY A 129 0.36 -14.96 11.70
CA GLY A 129 -0.52 -15.25 12.83
C GLY A 129 -1.52 -14.14 13.14
N VAL A 130 -1.54 -13.06 12.35
CA VAL A 130 -2.48 -11.94 12.50
C VAL A 130 -3.87 -12.33 11.98
N SER A 131 -4.92 -11.96 12.72
CA SER A 131 -6.29 -12.27 12.30
C SER A 131 -6.67 -11.57 11.00
N LEU A 132 -7.62 -12.15 10.23
CA LEU A 132 -8.09 -11.52 8.99
C LEU A 132 -8.71 -10.13 9.23
N ASP A 133 -9.35 -9.90 10.38
CA ASP A 133 -9.93 -8.60 10.71
C ASP A 133 -8.85 -7.56 11.02
N ASP A 134 -7.78 -7.95 11.71
CA ASP A 134 -6.64 -7.08 11.96
C ASP A 134 -5.86 -6.79 10.67
N ILE A 135 -5.71 -7.78 9.77
CA ILE A 135 -5.12 -7.56 8.44
C ILE A 135 -5.93 -6.52 7.65
N ARG A 136 -7.26 -6.65 7.62
CA ARG A 136 -8.13 -5.67 6.96
C ARG A 136 -7.97 -4.28 7.53
N ALA A 137 -7.88 -4.18 8.86
CA ALA A 137 -7.67 -2.91 9.56
C ALA A 137 -6.28 -2.33 9.27
N ALA A 138 -5.23 -3.16 9.23
CA ALA A 138 -3.85 -2.77 8.93
C ALA A 138 -3.68 -2.22 7.51
N LEU A 139 -4.39 -2.78 6.54
CA LEU A 139 -4.34 -2.37 5.13
C LEU A 139 -5.16 -1.12 4.82
N LEU A 140 -5.92 -0.59 5.80
CA LEU A 140 -6.61 0.68 5.62
C LEU A 140 -5.60 1.84 5.60
N PRO A 141 -5.62 2.68 4.55
CA PRO A 141 -4.65 3.76 4.45
C PRO A 141 -4.88 4.82 5.55
N VAL A 142 -3.78 5.26 6.18
CA VAL A 142 -3.82 6.41 7.10
C VAL A 142 -4.30 7.65 6.36
N LYS A 143 -5.32 8.28 6.87
CA LYS A 143 -5.78 9.58 6.37
C LYS A 143 -4.74 10.64 6.76
N ARG A 144 -3.99 11.14 5.81
CA ARG A 144 -2.85 12.05 6.05
C ARG A 144 -3.24 13.41 6.65
N ARG A 145 -4.49 13.84 6.53
CA ARG A 145 -4.93 15.16 7.03
C ARG A 145 -6.35 15.04 7.53
N PRO A 146 -6.65 15.60 8.69
CA PRO A 146 -8.03 15.80 9.08
C PRO A 146 -8.73 16.62 7.98
N ALA A 147 -10.01 16.34 7.78
CA ALA A 147 -10.78 17.09 6.83
C ALA A 147 -10.74 18.57 7.23
N ARG A 148 -10.47 19.44 6.25
CA ARG A 148 -10.43 20.90 6.50
C ARG A 148 -11.80 21.55 6.37
N VAL A 149 -12.70 20.85 5.71
CA VAL A 149 -14.00 21.40 5.32
C VAL A 149 -15.04 20.31 5.48
N LEU A 150 -16.12 20.63 6.18
CA LEU A 150 -17.28 19.75 6.34
C LEU A 150 -18.44 20.30 5.53
N TYR A 151 -19.07 19.44 4.75
CA TYR A 151 -20.25 19.73 3.98
C TYR A 151 -21.39 18.82 4.41
N ALA A 152 -22.65 19.29 4.31
CA ALA A 152 -23.82 18.45 4.46
C ALA A 152 -24.69 18.49 3.20
N CYS A 153 -25.41 17.42 2.95
CA CYS A 153 -26.38 17.36 1.88
C CYS A 153 -27.71 18.00 2.36
N PRO A 154 -28.28 18.98 1.63
CA PRO A 154 -29.55 19.57 2.02
C PRO A 154 -30.74 18.60 1.88
N GLY A 155 -30.59 17.54 1.09
CA GLY A 155 -31.67 16.56 0.87
C GLY A 155 -31.69 15.41 1.89
N CYS A 156 -30.52 14.85 2.26
CA CYS A 156 -30.46 13.67 3.15
C CYS A 156 -29.66 13.90 4.44
N GLY A 157 -29.15 15.10 4.68
CA GLY A 157 -28.37 15.44 5.87
C GLY A 157 -26.99 14.78 5.98
N THR A 158 -26.62 13.88 5.04
CA THR A 158 -25.33 13.19 5.11
C THR A 158 -24.18 14.17 5.06
N GLU A 159 -23.25 14.04 6.01
CA GLU A 159 -22.04 14.86 6.07
C GLU A 159 -20.91 14.28 5.22
N PHE A 160 -20.16 15.16 4.60
CA PHE A 160 -19.03 14.84 3.72
C PHE A 160 -17.82 15.66 4.10
N ALA A 161 -16.82 14.99 4.65
CA ALA A 161 -15.54 15.61 4.95
C ALA A 161 -14.69 15.77 3.67
N ARG A 162 -14.11 16.95 3.44
CA ARG A 162 -13.32 17.31 2.26
C ARG A 162 -12.00 17.98 2.65
N GLN A 163 -10.99 17.88 1.78
CA GLN A 163 -9.68 18.51 1.97
C GLN A 163 -9.62 19.95 1.43
N ARG A 164 -10.52 20.29 0.54
CA ARG A 164 -10.59 21.62 -0.11
C ARG A 164 -12.03 22.02 -0.32
N ARG A 165 -12.23 23.33 -0.41
CA ARG A 165 -13.51 23.88 -0.85
C ARG A 165 -13.76 23.52 -2.32
N GLY A 166 -15.02 23.34 -2.68
CA GLY A 166 -15.46 23.03 -4.03
C GLY A 166 -16.97 22.86 -4.11
N ARG A 167 -17.46 22.63 -5.32
CA ARG A 167 -18.88 22.39 -5.58
C ARG A 167 -19.08 20.93 -5.93
N TRP A 168 -19.75 20.19 -5.04
CA TRP A 168 -20.07 18.77 -5.21
C TRP A 168 -21.55 18.55 -5.00
N SER A 169 -22.13 17.50 -5.59
CA SER A 169 -23.45 17.02 -5.26
C SER A 169 -23.41 15.72 -4.49
N CYS A 170 -24.49 15.41 -3.80
CA CYS A 170 -24.61 14.20 -2.99
C CYS A 170 -24.82 12.96 -3.85
N GLY A 171 -23.82 12.06 -3.92
CA GLY A 171 -23.92 10.80 -4.65
C GLY A 171 -24.89 9.78 -4.04
N ARG A 172 -25.43 10.03 -2.82
CA ARG A 172 -26.50 9.22 -2.24
C ARG A 172 -27.89 9.63 -2.73
N CYS A 173 -28.07 10.93 -3.01
CA CYS A 173 -29.35 11.46 -3.51
C CYS A 173 -29.46 11.35 -5.02
N ALA A 174 -28.33 11.42 -5.74
CA ALA A 174 -28.29 11.27 -7.19
C ALA A 174 -26.95 10.65 -7.63
N PRO A 175 -26.95 9.68 -8.56
CA PRO A 175 -25.70 9.03 -9.03
C PRO A 175 -24.79 9.95 -9.85
N HIS A 176 -25.36 10.99 -10.45
CA HIS A 176 -24.67 12.03 -11.21
C HIS A 176 -24.80 13.38 -10.52
N PHE A 177 -24.02 14.37 -10.97
CA PHE A 177 -24.11 15.73 -10.44
C PHE A 177 -25.54 16.28 -10.61
N ASP A 178 -26.16 16.69 -9.49
CA ASP A 178 -27.51 17.28 -9.46
C ASP A 178 -27.47 18.55 -8.61
N ALA A 179 -27.89 19.66 -9.20
CA ALA A 179 -27.86 20.98 -8.56
C ALA A 179 -28.77 21.06 -7.31
N ARG A 180 -29.82 20.24 -7.23
CA ARG A 180 -30.73 20.17 -6.07
C ARG A 180 -30.05 19.62 -4.82
N PHE A 181 -29.01 18.80 -5.01
CA PHE A 181 -28.28 18.13 -3.94
C PHE A 181 -26.86 18.63 -3.81
N VAL A 182 -26.59 19.88 -4.20
CA VAL A 182 -25.29 20.50 -3.99
C VAL A 182 -25.01 20.61 -2.50
N LEU A 183 -23.86 20.10 -2.09
CA LEU A 183 -23.43 20.06 -0.69
C LEU A 183 -23.23 21.47 -0.16
N GLN A 184 -23.77 21.73 1.02
CA GLN A 184 -23.66 23.00 1.74
C GLN A 184 -22.51 22.95 2.75
N LEU A 185 -21.74 24.03 2.88
CA LEU A 185 -20.65 24.14 3.82
C LEU A 185 -21.19 24.20 5.25
N VAL A 186 -20.73 23.31 6.13
CA VAL A 186 -21.07 23.27 7.57
C VAL A 186 -19.97 23.93 8.40
N SER A 187 -18.70 23.56 8.12
CA SER A 187 -17.54 24.12 8.81
C SER A 187 -16.28 24.12 7.91
N ALA A 188 -15.33 24.98 8.23
CA ALA A 188 -14.07 25.13 7.51
C ALA A 188 -12.91 25.34 8.48
#